data_f16d55adf23152a2313a2ecfdd4ce55c
#
_entry.id   f16d55adf23152a2313a2ecfdd4ce55c
#
_cell.length_a   1.000
_cell.length_b   1.000
_cell.length_c   1.000
_cell.angle_alpha   90.00
_cell.angle_beta   90.00
_cell.angle_gamma   90.00
#
_symmetry.space_group_name_H-M   'P 1'
#
loop_
_entity.id
_entity.type
_entity.pdbx_description
1 polymer ?
#
loop_
_entity_poly.entity_id
_entity_poly.type
_entity_poly.pdbx_seq_one_letter_code
_entity_poly.pdbx_strand_id
1 'polypeptide(L)'
;MDKAPQLPPVNAIRVFETAARLGNFTRTGEALGMTQAAVSYQIKMLEDRLGFSLFERKARHVELTARGDRLARGTSEAFRLLERTFRDVREDRDSVLSLTALPTFCSNWLVPRLGAFQLDNPGLAVRIDSRADMVDIKAGEADIGIRIGKGQWPGLEARRLFGDTTAPLVSRAAAERFGPFNTPNDLLRLRLFGPISWWRDWIEQAGGDPSRLPDRPALELETQTMEVSAAIASGDAAVMVTPIYFAEQIASGALIEPFVTELDHGDAHYMVFDPTRAKEHKIKAFIDWMLFQPMAFCLNRQEPAFPEAGTAVSKG
;
A
#
# COMPACT_ATOMS: atom_id res chain seq x y z
N MET A 1 42.33 -22.24 11.55
CA MET A 1 41.90 -21.16 10.64
C MET A 1 40.71 -21.67 9.88
N ASP A 2 39.51 -21.30 10.31
CA ASP A 2 38.29 -21.63 9.58
C ASP A 2 38.31 -20.92 8.23
N LYS A 3 38.36 -21.70 7.13
CA LYS A 3 38.16 -21.16 5.79
C LYS A 3 36.72 -20.62 5.72
N ALA A 4 36.60 -19.32 5.50
CA ALA A 4 35.30 -18.73 5.19
C ALA A 4 34.61 -19.56 4.09
N PRO A 5 33.28 -19.84 4.22
CA PRO A 5 32.58 -20.63 3.23
C PRO A 5 32.69 -19.96 1.87
N GLN A 6 33.38 -20.62 0.93
CA GLN A 6 33.52 -20.10 -0.42
C GLN A 6 32.18 -20.13 -1.12
N LEU A 7 31.65 -18.96 -1.44
CA LEU A 7 30.44 -18.84 -2.25
C LEU A 7 30.58 -19.58 -3.59
N PRO A 8 29.55 -20.20 -4.09
CA PRO A 8 29.46 -20.70 -5.45
C PRO A 8 29.73 -19.57 -6.47
N PRO A 9 30.06 -19.88 -7.73
CA PRO A 9 30.21 -18.86 -8.76
C PRO A 9 28.93 -18.00 -8.86
N VAL A 10 29.08 -16.68 -8.86
CA VAL A 10 27.96 -15.71 -8.89
C VAL A 10 27.03 -15.98 -10.09
N ASN A 11 27.61 -16.39 -11.23
CA ASN A 11 26.81 -16.73 -12.41
C ASN A 11 25.89 -17.94 -12.18
N ALA A 12 26.35 -18.98 -11.48
CA ALA A 12 25.53 -20.13 -11.13
C ALA A 12 24.39 -19.75 -10.17
N ILE A 13 24.69 -18.86 -9.20
CA ILE A 13 23.68 -18.33 -8.28
C ILE A 13 22.65 -17.50 -9.05
N ARG A 14 23.06 -16.66 -10.01
CA ARG A 14 22.16 -15.88 -10.87
C ARG A 14 21.25 -16.76 -11.71
N VAL A 15 21.80 -17.80 -12.33
CA VAL A 15 21.01 -18.77 -13.11
C VAL A 15 19.99 -19.47 -12.22
N PHE A 16 20.38 -19.86 -11.00
CA PHE A 16 19.47 -20.46 -10.03
C PHE A 16 18.34 -19.50 -9.62
N GLU A 17 18.66 -18.26 -9.24
CA GLU A 17 17.65 -17.26 -8.86
C GLU A 17 16.63 -17.03 -9.98
N THR A 18 17.10 -16.84 -11.20
CA THR A 18 16.24 -16.63 -12.36
C THR A 18 15.39 -17.87 -12.67
N ALA A 19 15.95 -19.08 -12.52
CA ALA A 19 15.22 -20.34 -12.70
C ALA A 19 14.15 -20.55 -11.61
N ALA A 20 14.47 -20.19 -10.37
CA ALA A 20 13.54 -20.23 -9.25
C ALA A 20 12.32 -19.33 -9.47
N ARG A 21 12.55 -18.11 -9.95
CA ARG A 21 11.51 -17.12 -10.24
C ARG A 21 10.65 -17.48 -11.46
N LEU A 22 11.23 -18.06 -12.52
CA LEU A 22 10.52 -18.37 -13.77
C LEU A 22 9.91 -19.79 -13.80
N GLY A 23 10.34 -20.71 -12.93
CA GLY A 23 9.86 -22.09 -12.86
C GLY A 23 10.11 -22.91 -14.14
N ASN A 24 10.97 -22.43 -15.05
CA ASN A 24 11.16 -23.01 -16.36
C ASN A 24 12.58 -22.71 -16.92
N PHE A 25 13.36 -23.78 -17.21
CA PHE A 25 14.74 -23.60 -17.65
C PHE A 25 14.89 -23.05 -19.08
N THR A 26 13.91 -23.27 -19.93
CA THR A 26 13.92 -22.67 -21.29
C THR A 26 13.75 -21.15 -21.20
N ARG A 27 12.72 -20.70 -20.48
CA ARG A 27 12.50 -19.25 -20.22
C ARG A 27 13.65 -18.61 -19.47
N THR A 28 14.30 -19.36 -18.57
CA THR A 28 15.53 -18.89 -17.90
C THR A 28 16.67 -18.66 -18.89
N GLY A 29 16.85 -19.58 -19.82
CA GLY A 29 17.82 -19.43 -20.89
C GLY A 29 17.56 -18.20 -21.75
N GLU A 30 16.35 -18.00 -22.19
CA GLU A 30 15.91 -16.81 -22.95
C GLU A 30 16.20 -15.53 -22.16
N ALA A 31 15.84 -15.47 -20.89
CA ALA A 31 16.04 -14.30 -20.04
C ALA A 31 17.53 -13.95 -19.80
N LEU A 32 18.43 -14.95 -19.83
CA LEU A 32 19.85 -14.79 -19.55
C LEU A 32 20.75 -14.88 -20.81
N GLY A 33 20.17 -15.00 -21.99
CA GLY A 33 20.92 -15.19 -23.24
C GLY A 33 21.70 -16.51 -23.27
N MET A 34 21.16 -17.58 -22.69
CA MET A 34 21.77 -18.89 -22.57
C MET A 34 20.90 -19.98 -23.19
N THR A 35 21.50 -21.12 -23.57
CA THR A 35 20.71 -22.30 -23.94
C THR A 35 20.13 -22.99 -22.71
N GLN A 36 19.00 -23.67 -22.86
CA GLN A 36 18.39 -24.50 -21.80
C GLN A 36 19.37 -25.56 -21.24
N ALA A 37 20.24 -26.11 -22.11
CA ALA A 37 21.27 -27.05 -21.71
C ALA A 37 22.34 -26.38 -20.78
N ALA A 38 22.74 -25.15 -21.09
CA ALA A 38 23.66 -24.38 -20.27
C ALA A 38 23.05 -24.03 -18.90
N VAL A 39 21.76 -23.65 -18.87
CA VAL A 39 21.01 -23.44 -17.60
C VAL A 39 21.02 -24.73 -16.77
N SER A 40 20.62 -25.86 -17.35
CA SER A 40 20.61 -27.17 -16.66
C SER A 40 21.99 -27.54 -16.13
N TYR A 41 23.04 -27.28 -16.88
CA TYR A 41 24.44 -27.51 -16.45
C TYR A 41 24.82 -26.65 -15.25
N GLN A 42 24.52 -25.35 -15.28
CA GLN A 42 24.81 -24.43 -14.16
C GLN A 42 24.07 -24.82 -12.89
N ILE A 43 22.80 -25.22 -13.01
CA ILE A 43 22.00 -25.71 -11.87
C ILE A 43 22.63 -26.98 -11.30
N LYS A 44 22.96 -27.95 -12.15
CA LYS A 44 23.58 -29.19 -11.71
C LYS A 44 24.91 -28.94 -10.99
N MET A 45 25.76 -28.10 -11.53
CA MET A 45 27.04 -27.71 -10.89
C MET A 45 26.83 -27.10 -9.51
N LEU A 46 25.76 -26.28 -9.35
CA LEU A 46 25.43 -25.70 -8.07
C LEU A 46 24.91 -26.77 -7.08
N GLU A 47 24.04 -27.68 -7.52
CA GLU A 47 23.53 -28.79 -6.73
C GLU A 47 24.64 -29.77 -6.29
N ASP A 48 25.54 -30.12 -7.21
CA ASP A 48 26.70 -30.99 -6.93
C ASP A 48 27.62 -30.35 -5.86
N ARG A 49 27.83 -29.05 -5.92
CA ARG A 49 28.63 -28.32 -4.92
C ARG A 49 27.95 -28.24 -3.56
N LEU A 50 26.62 -28.12 -3.53
CA LEU A 50 25.84 -28.03 -2.31
C LEU A 50 25.55 -29.41 -1.71
N GLY A 51 25.65 -30.48 -2.50
CA GLY A 51 25.39 -31.85 -2.08
C GLY A 51 23.90 -32.21 -1.97
N PHE A 52 23.01 -31.38 -2.54
CA PHE A 52 21.56 -31.62 -2.56
C PHE A 52 20.88 -30.95 -3.75
N SER A 53 19.71 -31.46 -4.12
CA SER A 53 18.92 -30.92 -5.22
C SER A 53 18.18 -29.65 -4.77
N LEU A 54 18.14 -28.65 -5.66
CA LEU A 54 17.41 -27.40 -5.50
C LEU A 54 16.05 -27.44 -6.21
N PHE A 55 15.96 -28.27 -7.26
CA PHE A 55 14.74 -28.44 -8.04
C PHE A 55 14.27 -29.90 -8.08
N GLU A 56 12.96 -30.07 -8.14
CA GLU A 56 12.29 -31.30 -8.54
C GLU A 56 11.81 -31.17 -9.99
N ARG A 57 12.15 -32.15 -10.84
CA ARG A 57 11.72 -32.14 -12.23
C ARG A 57 10.32 -32.72 -12.36
N LYS A 58 9.40 -31.94 -12.91
CA LYS A 58 8.05 -32.37 -13.31
C LYS A 58 7.97 -32.49 -14.84
N ALA A 59 6.89 -33.06 -15.36
CA ALA A 59 6.75 -33.33 -16.79
C ALA A 59 6.84 -32.09 -17.70
N ARG A 60 6.48 -30.91 -17.20
CA ARG A 60 6.42 -29.68 -18.01
C ARG A 60 7.07 -28.44 -17.35
N HIS A 61 7.53 -28.53 -16.11
CA HIS A 61 8.13 -27.44 -15.36
C HIS A 61 9.08 -27.98 -14.28
N VAL A 62 9.75 -27.09 -13.60
CA VAL A 62 10.55 -27.41 -12.41
C VAL A 62 9.97 -26.74 -11.19
N GLU A 63 9.98 -27.44 -10.06
CA GLU A 63 9.53 -26.95 -8.76
C GLU A 63 10.72 -26.87 -7.80
N LEU A 64 10.70 -25.92 -6.89
CA LEU A 64 11.73 -25.81 -5.87
C LEU A 64 11.54 -26.90 -4.80
N THR A 65 12.65 -27.51 -4.37
CA THR A 65 12.68 -28.27 -3.11
C THR A 65 12.57 -27.30 -1.92
N ALA A 66 12.28 -27.81 -0.71
CA ALA A 66 12.27 -26.98 0.49
C ALA A 66 13.62 -26.26 0.74
N ARG A 67 14.74 -26.89 0.36
CA ARG A 67 16.09 -26.28 0.41
C ARG A 67 16.27 -25.25 -0.70
N GLY A 68 15.76 -25.54 -1.89
CA GLY A 68 15.72 -24.62 -3.02
C GLY A 68 14.94 -23.36 -2.71
N ASP A 69 13.75 -23.47 -2.12
CA ASP A 69 12.94 -22.33 -1.74
C ASP A 69 13.62 -21.42 -0.70
N ARG A 70 14.27 -22.02 0.31
CA ARG A 70 15.05 -21.23 1.28
C ARG A 70 16.21 -20.49 0.63
N LEU A 71 16.94 -21.16 -0.28
CA LEU A 71 18.05 -20.53 -1.01
C LEU A 71 17.55 -19.45 -1.97
N ALA A 72 16.41 -19.66 -2.65
CA ALA A 72 15.81 -18.71 -3.57
C ALA A 72 15.46 -17.38 -2.88
N ARG A 73 14.85 -17.42 -1.71
CA ARG A 73 14.57 -16.22 -0.93
C ARG A 73 15.82 -15.40 -0.64
N GLY A 74 16.86 -16.03 -0.08
CA GLY A 74 18.10 -15.32 0.23
C GLY A 74 18.86 -14.82 -1.01
N THR A 75 18.89 -15.59 -2.10
CA THR A 75 19.57 -15.16 -3.34
C THR A 75 18.81 -14.04 -4.04
N SER A 76 17.46 -14.05 -4.04
CA SER A 76 16.67 -12.95 -4.61
C SER A 76 16.86 -11.64 -3.84
N GLU A 77 16.99 -11.69 -2.51
CA GLU A 77 17.33 -10.51 -1.69
C GLU A 77 18.73 -9.99 -2.02
N ALA A 78 19.71 -10.89 -2.11
CA ALA A 78 21.10 -10.52 -2.43
C ALA A 78 21.21 -9.88 -3.83
N PHE A 79 20.55 -10.42 -4.86
CA PHE A 79 20.58 -9.83 -6.19
C PHE A 79 19.84 -8.50 -6.26
N ARG A 80 18.71 -8.35 -5.56
CA ARG A 80 18.04 -7.05 -5.44
C ARG A 80 18.93 -5.99 -4.78
N LEU A 81 19.71 -6.38 -3.78
CA LEU A 81 20.70 -5.48 -3.17
C LEU A 81 21.80 -5.08 -4.16
N LEU A 82 22.36 -6.04 -4.91
CA LEU A 82 23.39 -5.76 -5.91
C LEU A 82 22.84 -4.84 -7.03
N GLU A 83 21.68 -5.15 -7.59
CA GLU A 83 21.05 -4.33 -8.63
C GLU A 83 20.82 -2.89 -8.17
N ARG A 84 20.39 -2.71 -6.91
CA ARG A 84 20.27 -1.39 -6.29
C ARG A 84 21.60 -0.69 -6.15
N THR A 85 22.59 -1.37 -5.59
CA THR A 85 23.95 -0.81 -5.42
C THR A 85 24.51 -0.32 -6.76
N PHE A 86 24.38 -1.10 -7.83
CA PHE A 86 24.84 -0.68 -9.16
C PHE A 86 23.99 0.46 -9.76
N ARG A 87 22.68 0.50 -9.47
CA ARG A 87 21.83 1.61 -9.86
C ARG A 87 22.22 2.88 -9.13
N ASP A 88 22.39 2.79 -7.82
CA ASP A 88 22.77 3.90 -6.95
C ASP A 88 24.12 4.53 -7.31
N VAL A 89 25.05 3.74 -7.83
CA VAL A 89 26.34 4.25 -8.35
C VAL A 89 26.19 4.93 -9.71
N ARG A 90 25.18 4.54 -10.50
CA ARG A 90 24.91 5.15 -11.82
C ARG A 90 24.05 6.40 -11.74
N GLU A 91 23.08 6.40 -10.83
CA GLU A 91 22.22 7.55 -10.54
C GLU A 91 22.92 8.39 -9.45
N ASP A 92 22.91 9.72 -9.62
CA ASP A 92 23.33 10.62 -8.56
C ASP A 92 22.35 10.43 -7.39
N ARG A 93 22.77 9.68 -6.36
CA ARG A 93 21.93 9.27 -5.22
C ARG A 93 21.21 10.43 -4.55
N ASP A 94 21.83 11.61 -4.61
CA ASP A 94 21.32 12.79 -3.93
C ASP A 94 20.19 13.46 -4.72
N SER A 95 20.03 13.11 -6.01
CA SER A 95 19.04 13.72 -6.90
C SER A 95 17.72 12.97 -7.04
N VAL A 96 17.59 11.72 -6.49
CA VAL A 96 16.36 10.91 -6.56
C VAL A 96 15.88 10.53 -5.18
N LEU A 97 14.70 11.01 -4.81
CA LEU A 97 13.97 10.60 -3.61
C LEU A 97 13.08 9.38 -3.93
N SER A 98 13.33 8.26 -3.26
CA SER A 98 12.56 7.03 -3.43
C SER A 98 11.56 6.84 -2.30
N LEU A 99 10.28 6.82 -2.63
CA LEU A 99 9.18 6.67 -1.69
C LEU A 99 8.47 5.33 -1.87
N THR A 100 7.94 4.78 -0.79
CA THR A 100 7.00 3.66 -0.84
C THR A 100 5.78 3.98 0.01
N ALA A 101 4.58 3.76 -0.50
CA ALA A 101 3.36 4.11 0.22
C ALA A 101 2.17 3.27 -0.24
N LEU A 102 1.12 3.28 0.58
CA LEU A 102 -0.15 2.61 0.30
C LEU A 102 -0.78 3.15 -0.98
N PRO A 103 -1.37 2.29 -1.84
CA PRO A 103 -1.87 2.70 -3.15
C PRO A 103 -2.90 3.84 -3.11
N THR A 104 -3.90 3.76 -2.23
CA THR A 104 -4.92 4.81 -2.11
C THR A 104 -4.32 6.13 -1.62
N PHE A 105 -3.42 6.09 -0.63
CA PHE A 105 -2.70 7.28 -0.18
C PHE A 105 -1.87 7.90 -1.30
N CYS A 106 -1.13 7.08 -2.06
CA CYS A 106 -0.36 7.55 -3.20
C CYS A 106 -1.23 8.31 -4.20
N SER A 107 -2.29 7.66 -4.70
CA SER A 107 -3.08 8.19 -5.81
C SER A 107 -3.90 9.42 -5.43
N ASN A 108 -4.48 9.41 -4.22
CA ASN A 108 -5.48 10.40 -3.85
C ASN A 108 -4.94 11.54 -2.95
N TRP A 109 -3.88 11.26 -2.19
CA TRP A 109 -3.34 12.28 -1.29
C TRP A 109 -1.95 12.79 -1.71
N LEU A 110 -1.00 11.88 -1.98
CA LEU A 110 0.40 12.23 -2.19
C LEU A 110 0.65 12.84 -3.57
N VAL A 111 0.28 12.11 -4.64
CA VAL A 111 0.55 12.51 -6.03
C VAL A 111 -0.03 13.88 -6.38
N PRO A 112 -1.28 14.23 -6.02
CA PRO A 112 -1.82 15.56 -6.28
C PRO A 112 -1.00 16.72 -5.67
N ARG A 113 -0.26 16.45 -4.58
CA ARG A 113 0.52 17.45 -3.83
C ARG A 113 2.00 17.50 -4.20
N LEU A 114 2.52 16.47 -4.88
CA LEU A 114 3.94 16.39 -5.23
C LEU A 114 4.42 17.51 -6.16
N GLY A 115 3.55 18.10 -6.96
CA GLY A 115 3.89 19.24 -7.80
C GLY A 115 4.44 20.41 -6.99
N ALA A 116 3.84 20.71 -5.84
CA ALA A 116 4.33 21.76 -4.94
C ALA A 116 5.70 21.39 -4.35
N PHE A 117 5.88 20.14 -3.91
CA PHE A 117 7.18 19.67 -3.42
C PHE A 117 8.29 19.83 -4.46
N GLN A 118 8.02 19.48 -5.72
CA GLN A 118 9.00 19.56 -6.81
C GLN A 118 9.33 21.00 -7.20
N LEU A 119 8.39 21.93 -7.08
CA LEU A 119 8.65 23.36 -7.29
C LEU A 119 9.63 23.91 -6.24
N ASP A 120 9.50 23.48 -5.00
CA ASP A 120 10.39 23.89 -3.90
C ASP A 120 11.74 23.14 -3.95
N ASN A 121 11.82 22.02 -4.65
CA ASN A 121 13.01 21.17 -4.76
C ASN A 121 13.32 20.78 -6.24
N PRO A 122 13.65 21.75 -7.10
CA PRO A 122 13.74 21.54 -8.55
C PRO A 122 14.86 20.56 -8.98
N GLY A 123 15.80 20.25 -8.06
CA GLY A 123 16.87 19.27 -8.31
C GLY A 123 16.53 17.85 -7.88
N LEU A 124 15.36 17.62 -7.26
CA LEU A 124 14.96 16.30 -6.77
C LEU A 124 13.93 15.65 -7.70
N ALA A 125 14.31 14.52 -8.30
CA ALA A 125 13.35 13.59 -8.89
C ALA A 125 12.68 12.77 -7.80
N VAL A 126 11.39 12.43 -7.96
CA VAL A 126 10.65 11.57 -7.02
C VAL A 126 10.26 10.28 -7.72
N ARG A 127 10.61 9.15 -7.11
CA ARG A 127 10.17 7.82 -7.52
C ARG A 127 9.26 7.24 -6.45
N ILE A 128 8.08 6.78 -6.84
CA ILE A 128 7.11 6.19 -5.93
C ILE A 128 6.89 4.73 -6.30
N ASP A 129 7.00 3.87 -5.30
CA ASP A 129 6.59 2.48 -5.36
C ASP A 129 5.30 2.32 -4.55
N SER A 130 4.18 2.20 -5.27
CA SER A 130 2.84 2.12 -4.69
C SER A 130 2.53 0.66 -4.35
N ARG A 131 2.70 0.30 -3.07
CA ARG A 131 2.44 -1.05 -2.56
C ARG A 131 2.10 -1.07 -1.07
N ALA A 132 1.33 -2.09 -0.65
CA ALA A 132 1.03 -2.33 0.75
C ALA A 132 2.15 -3.10 1.47
N ASP A 133 2.91 -3.93 0.74
CA ASP A 133 3.96 -4.77 1.31
C ASP A 133 5.09 -3.93 1.94
N MET A 134 5.64 -4.48 3.02
CA MET A 134 6.82 -3.90 3.65
C MET A 134 8.04 -4.05 2.75
N VAL A 135 8.80 -2.97 2.61
CA VAL A 135 10.10 -2.95 1.93
C VAL A 135 11.20 -2.73 2.96
N ASP A 136 12.40 -3.21 2.65
CA ASP A 136 13.55 -3.00 3.53
C ASP A 136 14.15 -1.60 3.30
N ILE A 137 13.67 -0.63 4.11
CA ILE A 137 14.16 0.76 4.10
C ILE A 137 15.63 0.82 4.53
N LYS A 138 16.06 -0.02 5.49
CA LYS A 138 17.46 -0.08 5.92
C LYS A 138 18.38 -0.58 4.82
N ALA A 139 17.92 -1.54 4.03
CA ALA A 139 18.66 -1.99 2.86
C ALA A 139 18.60 -0.99 1.69
N GLY A 140 17.90 0.14 1.83
CA GLY A 140 17.79 1.19 0.81
C GLY A 140 16.79 0.87 -0.30
N GLU A 141 15.77 0.02 -0.06
CA GLU A 141 14.71 -0.23 -1.05
C GLU A 141 13.87 1.01 -1.31
N ALA A 142 13.70 1.83 -0.27
CA ALA A 142 13.15 3.17 -0.35
C ALA A 142 13.88 4.07 0.64
N ASP A 143 13.80 5.37 0.43
CA ASP A 143 14.31 6.36 1.38
C ASP A 143 13.30 6.58 2.50
N ILE A 144 12.01 6.62 2.15
CA ILE A 144 10.91 6.86 3.09
C ILE A 144 9.73 5.95 2.75
N GLY A 145 9.08 5.40 3.77
CA GLY A 145 7.83 4.66 3.67
C GLY A 145 6.67 5.38 4.35
N ILE A 146 5.47 5.33 3.75
CA ILE A 146 4.22 5.72 4.45
C ILE A 146 3.47 4.43 4.77
N ARG A 147 3.23 4.19 6.06
CA ARG A 147 2.69 2.93 6.57
C ARG A 147 1.65 3.16 7.67
N ILE A 148 0.72 2.20 7.80
CA ILE A 148 -0.25 2.15 8.90
C ILE A 148 0.26 1.19 9.97
N GLY A 149 0.07 1.52 11.24
CA GLY A 149 0.40 0.66 12.37
C GLY A 149 0.49 1.40 13.69
N LYS A 150 1.14 0.75 14.67
CA LYS A 150 1.27 1.24 16.05
C LYS A 150 2.44 2.19 16.29
N GLY A 151 3.15 2.64 15.25
CA GLY A 151 4.30 3.54 15.38
C GLY A 151 5.61 2.84 15.74
N GLN A 152 5.70 1.52 15.61
CA GLN A 152 6.88 0.75 15.97
C GLN A 152 7.39 -0.06 14.79
N TRP A 153 8.53 0.36 14.24
CA TRP A 153 9.27 -0.35 13.18
C TRP A 153 10.73 -0.55 13.66
N PRO A 154 11.17 -1.78 13.92
CA PRO A 154 12.50 -2.04 14.47
C PRO A 154 13.60 -1.38 13.67
N GLY A 155 14.32 -0.45 14.35
CA GLY A 155 15.46 0.25 13.78
C GLY A 155 15.13 1.32 12.73
N LEU A 156 13.89 1.71 12.57
CA LEU A 156 13.45 2.87 11.80
C LEU A 156 12.92 3.95 12.73
N GLU A 157 13.05 5.20 12.34
CA GLU A 157 12.31 6.31 12.95
C GLU A 157 10.92 6.36 12.32
N ALA A 158 9.90 6.56 13.17
CA ALA A 158 8.51 6.67 12.75
C ALA A 158 7.94 8.02 13.21
N ARG A 159 7.43 8.81 12.27
CA ARG A 159 6.74 10.06 12.57
C ARG A 159 5.26 9.93 12.25
N ARG A 160 4.43 10.13 13.26
CA ARG A 160 2.97 10.06 13.10
C ARG A 160 2.48 11.17 12.18
N LEU A 161 1.61 10.82 11.24
CA LEU A 161 0.96 11.75 10.33
C LEU A 161 -0.49 12.03 10.77
N PHE A 162 -1.35 11.03 10.73
CA PHE A 162 -2.76 11.11 11.13
C PHE A 162 -3.28 9.74 11.58
N GLY A 163 -4.48 9.70 12.19
CA GLY A 163 -5.12 8.46 12.62
C GLY A 163 -5.59 7.59 11.46
N ASP A 164 -5.73 6.31 11.69
CA ASP A 164 -6.35 5.39 10.74
C ASP A 164 -7.84 5.30 11.04
N THR A 165 -8.60 6.20 10.40
CA THR A 165 -10.06 6.28 10.57
C THR A 165 -10.77 6.00 9.26
N THR A 166 -11.95 5.38 9.33
CA THR A 166 -12.83 5.17 8.18
C THR A 166 -14.24 5.69 8.45
N ALA A 167 -14.91 6.09 7.39
CA ALA A 167 -16.31 6.52 7.44
C ALA A 167 -17.04 6.13 6.15
N PRO A 168 -18.37 5.99 6.19
CA PRO A 168 -19.16 5.78 5.00
C PRO A 168 -19.24 7.04 4.16
N LEU A 169 -18.95 6.92 2.86
CA LEU A 169 -19.24 7.97 1.88
C LEU A 169 -20.27 7.46 0.87
N VAL A 170 -21.07 8.37 0.35
CA VAL A 170 -22.03 8.08 -0.73
C VAL A 170 -21.80 9.05 -1.89
N SER A 171 -22.06 8.61 -3.13
CA SER A 171 -22.04 9.53 -4.28
C SER A 171 -23.21 10.53 -4.16
N ARG A 172 -23.06 11.71 -4.80
CA ARG A 172 -24.16 12.68 -4.88
C ARG A 172 -25.43 12.04 -5.41
N ALA A 173 -25.36 11.24 -6.48
CA ALA A 173 -26.49 10.56 -7.08
C ALA A 173 -27.17 9.58 -6.11
N ALA A 174 -26.39 8.85 -5.30
CA ALA A 174 -26.93 7.97 -4.27
C ALA A 174 -27.62 8.76 -3.15
N ALA A 175 -27.04 9.90 -2.73
CA ALA A 175 -27.66 10.75 -1.71
C ALA A 175 -28.97 11.36 -2.18
N GLU A 176 -29.04 11.84 -3.41
CA GLU A 176 -30.27 12.40 -4.01
C GLU A 176 -31.40 11.36 -4.17
N ARG A 177 -31.01 10.12 -4.53
CA ARG A 177 -31.97 9.05 -4.83
C ARG A 177 -32.48 8.32 -3.58
N PHE A 178 -31.61 8.09 -2.60
CA PHE A 178 -31.86 7.22 -1.45
C PHE A 178 -31.88 7.95 -0.11
N GLY A 179 -31.46 9.22 -0.07
CA GLY A 179 -31.54 10.05 1.12
C GLY A 179 -32.99 10.45 1.47
N PRO A 180 -33.21 11.08 2.61
CA PRO A 180 -32.24 11.38 3.65
C PRO A 180 -31.81 10.11 4.41
N PHE A 181 -30.57 10.16 5.00
CA PHE A 181 -30.03 9.14 5.89
C PHE A 181 -30.13 9.63 7.34
N ASN A 182 -31.16 9.21 8.05
CA ASN A 182 -31.45 9.68 9.42
C ASN A 182 -30.86 8.74 10.49
N THR A 183 -30.65 7.49 10.14
CA THR A 183 -30.05 6.46 11.00
C THR A 183 -28.94 5.71 10.25
N PRO A 184 -27.94 5.15 10.96
CA PRO A 184 -26.89 4.36 10.33
C PRO A 184 -27.42 3.24 9.45
N ASN A 185 -28.52 2.59 9.85
CA ASN A 185 -29.16 1.52 9.10
C ASN A 185 -29.85 1.99 7.80
N ASP A 186 -30.03 3.28 7.60
CA ASP A 186 -30.55 3.79 6.33
C ASP A 186 -29.58 3.56 5.16
N LEU A 187 -28.27 3.42 5.45
CA LEU A 187 -27.27 3.06 4.46
C LEU A 187 -27.46 1.64 3.89
N LEU A 188 -28.17 0.77 4.61
CA LEU A 188 -28.51 -0.60 4.14
C LEU A 188 -29.49 -0.61 2.95
N ARG A 189 -30.05 0.55 2.58
CA ARG A 189 -30.81 0.70 1.33
C ARG A 189 -29.90 0.74 0.11
N LEU A 190 -28.60 0.96 0.32
CA LEU A 190 -27.57 1.02 -0.70
C LEU A 190 -26.79 -0.30 -0.78
N ARG A 191 -26.11 -0.52 -1.88
CA ARG A 191 -25.08 -1.55 -1.96
C ARG A 191 -23.88 -1.13 -1.13
N LEU A 192 -23.40 -1.99 -0.25
CA LEU A 192 -22.25 -1.70 0.61
C LEU A 192 -20.97 -2.15 -0.07
N PHE A 193 -20.00 -1.24 -0.23
CA PHE A 193 -18.66 -1.49 -0.77
C PHE A 193 -17.61 -1.38 0.33
N GLY A 194 -16.54 -2.18 0.20
CA GLY A 194 -15.48 -2.28 1.18
C GLY A 194 -15.73 -3.37 2.23
N PRO A 195 -14.76 -3.61 3.14
CA PRO A 195 -14.79 -4.73 4.08
C PRO A 195 -16.03 -4.73 4.98
N ILE A 196 -16.76 -5.85 5.02
CA ILE A 196 -18.00 -5.96 5.81
C ILE A 196 -17.73 -5.86 7.32
N SER A 197 -16.54 -6.19 7.79
CA SER A 197 -16.12 -5.99 9.18
C SER A 197 -16.13 -4.52 9.57
N TRP A 198 -15.61 -3.63 8.69
CA TRP A 198 -15.62 -2.19 8.94
C TRP A 198 -17.03 -1.62 8.98
N TRP A 199 -17.93 -2.10 8.12
CA TRP A 199 -19.34 -1.76 8.17
C TRP A 199 -20.01 -2.16 9.47
N ARG A 200 -19.68 -3.36 9.97
CA ARG A 200 -20.26 -3.86 11.24
C ARG A 200 -19.84 -3.00 12.40
N ASP A 201 -18.52 -2.78 12.53
CA ASP A 201 -17.93 -2.02 13.62
C ASP A 201 -18.43 -0.55 13.59
N TRP A 202 -18.50 0.05 12.40
CA TRP A 202 -19.01 1.41 12.24
C TRP A 202 -20.51 1.54 12.56
N ILE A 203 -21.36 0.64 12.07
CA ILE A 203 -22.81 0.67 12.36
C ILE A 203 -23.05 0.51 13.86
N GLU A 204 -22.33 -0.40 14.53
CA GLU A 204 -22.44 -0.58 15.99
C GLU A 204 -22.01 0.70 16.73
N GLN A 205 -20.85 1.26 16.39
CA GLN A 205 -20.35 2.50 16.99
C GLN A 205 -21.29 3.69 16.74
N ALA A 206 -21.92 3.77 15.58
CA ALA A 206 -22.87 4.82 15.23
C ALA A 206 -24.28 4.61 15.84
N GLY A 207 -24.49 3.56 16.63
CA GLY A 207 -25.76 3.26 17.31
C GLY A 207 -26.80 2.59 16.42
N GLY A 208 -26.40 1.98 15.32
CA GLY A 208 -27.25 1.17 14.45
C GLY A 208 -27.33 -0.29 14.88
N ASP A 209 -28.03 -1.10 14.11
CA ASP A 209 -28.20 -2.53 14.34
C ASP A 209 -27.36 -3.32 13.31
N PRO A 210 -26.20 -3.88 13.70
CA PRO A 210 -25.32 -4.62 12.79
C PRO A 210 -25.89 -5.98 12.37
N SER A 211 -26.92 -6.50 13.05
CA SER A 211 -27.56 -7.77 12.68
C SER A 211 -28.29 -7.70 11.33
N ARG A 212 -28.56 -6.50 10.85
CA ARG A 212 -29.23 -6.23 9.56
C ARG A 212 -28.27 -6.18 8.38
N LEU A 213 -26.97 -6.26 8.62
CA LEU A 213 -25.93 -6.30 7.58
C LEU A 213 -26.01 -7.60 6.77
N PRO A 214 -25.70 -7.57 5.47
CA PRO A 214 -25.49 -8.77 4.69
C PRO A 214 -24.23 -9.52 5.18
N ASP A 215 -24.16 -10.82 4.90
CA ASP A 215 -22.99 -11.66 5.26
C ASP A 215 -21.70 -11.21 4.59
N ARG A 216 -21.81 -10.56 3.43
CA ARG A 216 -20.67 -10.07 2.64
C ARG A 216 -21.02 -8.74 1.97
N PRO A 217 -20.01 -7.91 1.63
CA PRO A 217 -20.24 -6.68 0.89
C PRO A 217 -20.73 -7.00 -0.55
N ALA A 218 -21.39 -6.03 -1.17
CA ALA A 218 -21.78 -6.13 -2.57
C ALA A 218 -20.55 -6.03 -3.49
N LEU A 219 -19.48 -5.34 -3.04
CA LEU A 219 -18.21 -5.20 -3.74
C LEU A 219 -17.09 -4.97 -2.72
N GLU A 220 -15.97 -5.66 -2.90
CA GLU A 220 -14.72 -5.43 -2.19
C GLU A 220 -13.58 -5.50 -3.21
N LEU A 221 -12.81 -4.42 -3.32
CA LEU A 221 -11.73 -4.29 -4.29
C LEU A 221 -10.39 -4.08 -3.58
N GLU A 222 -9.32 -4.18 -4.34
CA GLU A 222 -7.96 -4.09 -3.83
C GLU A 222 -7.63 -2.71 -3.22
N THR A 223 -8.29 -1.64 -3.69
CA THR A 223 -8.05 -0.29 -3.22
C THR A 223 -9.35 0.51 -3.02
N GLN A 224 -9.38 1.37 -2.01
CA GLN A 224 -10.50 2.28 -1.78
C GLN A 224 -10.75 3.22 -2.98
N THR A 225 -9.71 3.56 -3.75
CA THR A 225 -9.84 4.36 -4.98
C THR A 225 -10.74 3.66 -6.00
N MET A 226 -10.58 2.34 -6.19
CA MET A 226 -11.40 1.56 -7.11
C MET A 226 -12.85 1.44 -6.60
N GLU A 227 -13.02 1.24 -5.30
CA GLU A 227 -14.34 1.15 -4.65
C GLU A 227 -15.12 2.47 -4.79
N VAL A 228 -14.45 3.61 -4.53
CA VAL A 228 -15.05 4.94 -4.71
C VAL A 228 -15.44 5.18 -6.17
N SER A 229 -14.56 4.85 -7.10
CA SER A 229 -14.86 4.98 -8.54
C SER A 229 -16.09 4.16 -8.93
N ALA A 230 -16.20 2.92 -8.42
CA ALA A 230 -17.35 2.07 -8.65
C ALA A 230 -18.64 2.63 -8.00
N ALA A 231 -18.54 3.19 -6.78
CA ALA A 231 -19.68 3.78 -6.09
C ALA A 231 -20.22 5.03 -6.80
N ILE A 232 -19.33 5.89 -7.31
CA ILE A 232 -19.70 7.06 -8.11
C ILE A 232 -20.38 6.63 -9.41
N ALA A 233 -19.80 5.66 -10.12
CA ALA A 233 -20.30 5.19 -11.40
C ALA A 233 -21.66 4.49 -11.29
N SER A 234 -21.89 3.72 -10.21
CA SER A 234 -23.14 2.99 -9.99
C SER A 234 -24.30 3.90 -9.50
N GLY A 235 -23.98 4.92 -8.69
CA GLY A 235 -24.98 5.84 -8.13
C GLY A 235 -25.98 5.21 -7.16
N ASP A 236 -25.68 4.02 -6.62
CA ASP A 236 -26.55 3.27 -5.72
C ASP A 236 -25.78 2.56 -4.58
N ALA A 237 -24.55 3.00 -4.31
CA ALA A 237 -23.69 2.38 -3.33
C ALA A 237 -23.21 3.37 -2.26
N ALA A 238 -22.96 2.84 -1.07
CA ALA A 238 -22.17 3.46 -0.01
C ALA A 238 -20.82 2.72 0.08
N VAL A 239 -19.75 3.47 0.31
CA VAL A 239 -18.38 2.93 0.38
C VAL A 239 -17.75 3.28 1.72
N MET A 240 -17.09 2.30 2.36
CA MET A 240 -16.36 2.51 3.62
C MET A 240 -14.91 2.82 3.33
N VAL A 241 -14.48 4.05 3.60
CA VAL A 241 -13.15 4.54 3.20
C VAL A 241 -12.55 5.48 4.26
N THR A 242 -11.28 5.80 4.09
CA THR A 242 -10.54 6.82 4.87
C THR A 242 -10.82 8.21 4.27
N PRO A 243 -11.62 9.09 4.90
CA PRO A 243 -12.14 10.32 4.27
C PRO A 243 -11.05 11.29 3.80
N ILE A 244 -9.93 11.38 4.52
CA ILE A 244 -8.82 12.27 4.17
C ILE A 244 -8.26 12.01 2.76
N TYR A 245 -8.36 10.80 2.25
CA TYR A 245 -7.92 10.46 0.90
C TYR A 245 -8.83 11.02 -0.18
N PHE A 246 -10.08 11.32 0.16
CA PHE A 246 -11.13 11.75 -0.76
C PHE A 246 -11.60 13.18 -0.48
N ALA A 247 -10.75 13.97 0.19
CA ALA A 247 -11.06 15.33 0.58
C ALA A 247 -11.51 16.23 -0.58
N GLU A 248 -10.92 16.07 -1.77
CA GLU A 248 -11.28 16.84 -2.96
C GLU A 248 -12.66 16.44 -3.49
N GLN A 249 -12.98 15.14 -3.49
CA GLN A 249 -14.30 14.64 -3.90
C GLN A 249 -15.38 15.05 -2.93
N ILE A 250 -15.07 15.11 -1.63
CA ILE A 250 -15.98 15.63 -0.60
C ILE A 250 -16.16 17.13 -0.79
N ALA A 251 -15.09 17.90 -0.93
CA ALA A 251 -15.16 19.35 -1.10
C ALA A 251 -15.91 19.77 -2.38
N SER A 252 -15.76 19.01 -3.48
CA SER A 252 -16.52 19.25 -4.72
C SER A 252 -17.96 18.75 -4.65
N GLY A 253 -18.32 18.01 -3.58
CA GLY A 253 -19.62 17.38 -3.41
C GLY A 253 -19.89 16.19 -4.37
N ALA A 254 -18.86 15.64 -4.99
CA ALA A 254 -18.97 14.38 -5.73
C ALA A 254 -19.23 13.20 -4.78
N LEU A 255 -18.65 13.27 -3.59
CA LEU A 255 -18.93 12.41 -2.45
C LEU A 255 -19.54 13.21 -1.29
N ILE A 256 -20.40 12.58 -0.54
CA ILE A 256 -21.10 13.14 0.60
C ILE A 256 -20.86 12.24 1.81
N GLU A 257 -20.53 12.86 2.95
CA GLU A 257 -20.48 12.20 4.25
C GLU A 257 -21.89 12.23 4.86
N PRO A 258 -22.64 11.12 4.88
CA PRO A 258 -23.99 11.12 5.45
C PRO A 258 -23.99 11.21 6.97
N PHE A 259 -22.87 10.87 7.63
CA PHE A 259 -22.70 10.90 9.08
C PHE A 259 -21.32 11.45 9.45
N VAL A 260 -21.23 12.13 10.59
CA VAL A 260 -19.99 12.72 11.13
C VAL A 260 -19.10 11.68 11.82
N THR A 261 -19.68 10.52 12.16
CA THR A 261 -18.99 9.46 12.90
C THR A 261 -17.94 8.78 12.06
N GLU A 262 -16.71 8.75 12.55
CA GLU A 262 -15.59 7.97 11.99
C GLU A 262 -15.30 6.77 12.88
N LEU A 263 -14.99 5.63 12.30
CA LEU A 263 -14.47 4.45 13.00
C LEU A 263 -12.96 4.58 13.14
N ASP A 264 -12.46 4.63 14.36
CA ASP A 264 -11.01 4.61 14.64
C ASP A 264 -10.55 3.16 14.80
N HIS A 265 -9.63 2.73 13.95
CA HIS A 265 -9.03 1.39 13.97
C HIS A 265 -7.93 1.25 15.05
N GLY A 266 -7.61 2.33 15.77
CA GLY A 266 -6.59 2.36 16.82
C GLY A 266 -5.14 2.32 16.29
N ASP A 267 -4.96 2.39 14.99
CA ASP A 267 -3.69 2.54 14.30
C ASP A 267 -3.52 3.99 13.79
N ALA A 268 -2.38 4.31 13.22
CA ALA A 268 -2.17 5.58 12.58
C ALA A 268 -1.25 5.45 11.36
N HIS A 269 -1.31 6.45 10.50
CA HIS A 269 -0.37 6.59 9.39
C HIS A 269 0.91 7.21 9.88
N TYR A 270 2.02 6.61 9.48
CA TYR A 270 3.36 7.06 9.84
C TYR A 270 4.24 7.19 8.61
N MET A 271 5.09 8.19 8.65
CA MET A 271 6.26 8.27 7.80
C MET A 271 7.40 7.54 8.50
N VAL A 272 7.99 6.53 7.85
CA VAL A 272 9.07 5.70 8.40
C VAL A 272 10.32 5.82 7.53
N PHE A 273 11.49 5.94 8.16
CA PHE A 273 12.77 6.13 7.48
C PHE A 273 13.94 5.68 8.38
N ASP A 274 15.13 5.49 7.78
CA ASP A 274 16.34 5.21 8.53
C ASP A 274 16.83 6.47 9.25
N PRO A 275 16.91 6.49 10.61
CA PRO A 275 17.36 7.66 11.36
C PRO A 275 18.79 8.08 11.03
N THR A 276 19.66 7.16 10.58
CA THR A 276 21.02 7.48 10.20
C THR A 276 21.09 8.33 8.92
N ARG A 277 20.07 8.24 8.07
CA ARG A 277 19.93 8.93 6.80
C ARG A 277 19.03 10.19 6.87
N ALA A 278 18.43 10.48 8.01
CA ALA A 278 17.46 11.57 8.18
C ALA A 278 18.03 12.96 7.84
N LYS A 279 19.36 13.12 7.82
CA LYS A 279 20.06 14.38 7.48
C LYS A 279 20.38 14.51 5.98
N GLU A 280 20.20 13.46 5.18
CA GLU A 280 20.34 13.56 3.72
C GLU A 280 19.36 14.59 3.19
N HIS A 281 19.81 15.47 2.30
CA HIS A 281 19.02 16.61 1.81
C HIS A 281 17.64 16.18 1.31
N LYS A 282 17.57 15.16 0.46
CA LYS A 282 16.31 14.65 -0.13
C LYS A 282 15.32 14.11 0.91
N ILE A 283 15.84 13.38 1.92
CA ILE A 283 15.02 12.79 2.99
C ILE A 283 14.51 13.90 3.90
N LYS A 284 15.41 14.80 4.34
CA LYS A 284 15.06 15.92 5.19
C LYS A 284 14.04 16.85 4.51
N ALA A 285 14.26 17.20 3.24
CA ALA A 285 13.35 18.06 2.49
C ALA A 285 11.92 17.47 2.43
N PHE A 286 11.81 16.16 2.19
CA PHE A 286 10.51 15.51 2.15
C PHE A 286 9.86 15.39 3.53
N ILE A 287 10.64 15.09 4.58
CA ILE A 287 10.14 15.05 5.96
C ILE A 287 9.56 16.41 6.35
N ASP A 288 10.33 17.50 6.14
CA ASP A 288 9.91 18.85 6.48
C ASP A 288 8.66 19.25 5.69
N TRP A 289 8.63 18.98 4.38
CA TRP A 289 7.48 19.26 3.53
C TRP A 289 6.24 18.47 3.98
N MET A 290 6.37 17.16 4.27
CA MET A 290 5.27 16.30 4.68
C MET A 290 4.66 16.76 6.00
N LEU A 291 5.47 17.12 6.98
CA LEU A 291 5.00 17.58 8.29
C LEU A 291 4.33 18.98 8.23
N PHE A 292 4.61 19.76 7.18
CA PHE A 292 3.97 21.05 6.97
C PHE A 292 2.62 20.94 6.25
N GLN A 293 2.30 19.78 5.68
CA GLN A 293 1.03 19.58 5.01
C GLN A 293 -0.11 19.58 6.04
N PRO A 294 -1.27 20.19 5.72
CA PRO A 294 -2.46 20.07 6.55
C PRO A 294 -2.95 18.61 6.51
N MET A 295 -2.46 17.83 7.46
CA MET A 295 -2.88 16.43 7.66
C MET A 295 -4.20 16.32 8.43
N ALA A 296 -4.60 17.40 9.09
CA ALA A 296 -5.94 17.51 9.59
C ALA A 296 -6.86 17.80 8.41
N PHE A 297 -7.73 16.89 8.07
CA PHE A 297 -9.02 17.26 7.50
C PHE A 297 -9.68 18.13 8.58
N CYS A 298 -9.21 19.39 8.68
CA CYS A 298 -9.79 20.36 9.57
C CYS A 298 -11.24 20.46 9.15
N LEU A 299 -12.04 19.84 9.90
CA LEU A 299 -13.39 20.04 10.30
C LEU A 299 -13.93 21.45 10.01
N ASN A 300 -13.80 21.92 8.76
CA ASN A 300 -14.75 22.84 8.21
C ASN A 300 -15.94 22.01 7.73
N ARG A 301 -16.43 21.13 8.65
CA ARG A 301 -17.65 20.40 8.47
C ARG A 301 -18.75 21.48 8.56
N GLN A 302 -19.21 21.92 7.39
CA GLN A 302 -20.50 22.57 7.29
C GLN A 302 -21.49 21.62 8.00
N GLU A 303 -22.39 22.22 8.80
CA GLU A 303 -23.51 21.48 9.41
C GLU A 303 -24.10 20.53 8.38
N PRO A 304 -24.49 19.29 8.79
CA PRO A 304 -25.01 18.30 7.87
C PRO A 304 -26.07 18.96 6.97
N ALA A 305 -26.01 18.69 5.67
CA ALA A 305 -26.86 19.29 4.65
C ALA A 305 -28.38 19.02 4.84
N PHE A 306 -28.73 18.40 5.95
CA PHE A 306 -30.09 18.12 6.35
C PHE A 306 -30.37 18.79 7.71
N PRO A 307 -31.39 19.69 7.80
CA PRO A 307 -31.82 20.30 9.07
C PRO A 307 -32.25 19.21 10.04
N GLU A 308 -31.81 19.32 11.30
CA GLU A 308 -32.33 18.49 12.39
C GLU A 308 -33.85 18.43 12.33
N ALA A 309 -34.42 17.24 12.37
CA ALA A 309 -35.88 17.03 12.45
C ALA A 309 -36.38 17.78 13.70
N GLY A 310 -37.15 18.82 13.46
CA GLY A 310 -37.63 19.76 14.46
C GLY A 310 -38.21 19.05 15.68
N THR A 311 -37.73 19.43 16.85
CA THR A 311 -38.41 19.27 18.13
C THR A 311 -39.78 19.85 18.00
N ALA A 312 -40.79 18.99 17.86
CA ALA A 312 -42.19 19.39 17.96
C ALA A 312 -42.44 19.92 19.40
N VAL A 313 -42.43 21.23 19.53
CA VAL A 313 -42.89 21.88 20.74
C VAL A 313 -44.41 21.67 20.83
N SER A 314 -44.82 20.75 21.71
CA SER A 314 -46.18 20.63 22.22
C SER A 314 -46.56 21.95 22.90
N LYS A 315 -47.41 22.74 22.27
CA LYS A 315 -48.26 23.72 22.97
C LYS A 315 -49.59 23.07 23.22
N GLY A 316 -49.85 22.71 24.48
CA GLY A 316 -51.14 22.35 25.03
C GLY A 316 -51.90 23.50 25.54
#